data_a9b94a9228d4f8b332f2b69332eff225
#
_entry.id   a9b94a9228d4f8b332f2b69332eff225
#
_cell.length_a   1.000
_cell.length_b   1.000
_cell.length_c   1.000
_cell.angle_alpha   90.00
_cell.angle_beta   90.00
_cell.angle_gamma   90.00
#
_symmetry.space_group_name_H-M   'P 1'
#
loop_
_entity.id
_entity.type
_entity.pdbx_description
1 polymer ?
#
loop_
_entity_poly.entity_id
_entity_poly.type
_entity_poly.pdbx_seq_one_letter_code
_entity_poly.pdbx_strand_id
1 'polypeptide(L)'
;SITTSGTFSTQAGSTRIQVSTTNHGANVGDYFIAVSSTTIGGNLVFNNAQHEVVSATQNQFTFNTTVAASATTNNQGQANIRFYIHSGGSQNIPELGWGIGIYNAGVSITGRRTWNSPASISGDAQTEPLRQWSLDNFGEDLLALPREGRLYVWDQSGGTGNRSVVVPTAPSASNFMFVSQQDRHVICLGTHGVASGFDPMLVRWSDQNDYTNWNVNVSSTSGENQLGDGSELITGLNTRNQSLIWTDNAVHAMEFVGPPFIFNFRQLGSNCGIAGQHAAIELDGRVFWMGAKDFFVYDGAVKALPCSVRRYVYDDFNFDQKEKVYAGTNQEFREVTWLYPSRNSTEVDRYVSYNPVENYWTFGTTIFTTWEDKEVFQNVITTGQETSTTNYLYTNEPEGIYTADGQKQEAFLESSEFDTTPPSYGAGDNIMYLDRIVPDFTINDGGIVTLKMKLKNFPNGEVREKGPFTVTPTTQFIRTRARSRQAIIRISTSTGGTNWRLGSFRMDVTQDGKR
;
A
#
# COMPACT_ATOMS: atom_id res chain seq x y z
N SER A 1 -3.91 -17.83 15.19
CA SER A 1 -4.18 -17.53 16.61
C SER A 1 -4.35 -18.83 17.38
N ILE A 2 -3.46 -19.10 18.32
CA ILE A 2 -3.56 -20.26 19.21
C ILE A 2 -4.65 -19.95 20.25
N THR A 3 -5.66 -20.80 20.36
CA THR A 3 -6.67 -20.72 21.40
C THR A 3 -6.21 -21.60 22.56
N THR A 4 -5.98 -21.00 23.73
CA THR A 4 -5.64 -21.73 24.96
C THR A 4 -6.77 -21.61 25.96
N SER A 5 -6.91 -22.60 26.84
CA SER A 5 -7.84 -22.50 27.96
C SER A 5 -7.10 -21.94 29.18
N GLY A 6 -7.67 -20.97 29.84
CA GLY A 6 -7.09 -20.32 31.02
C GLY A 6 -8.07 -20.19 32.17
N THR A 7 -7.54 -20.16 33.41
CA THR A 7 -8.30 -19.89 34.65
C THR A 7 -7.88 -18.52 35.20
N PHE A 8 -8.80 -17.87 35.92
CA PHE A 8 -8.64 -16.50 36.38
C PHE A 8 -8.52 -16.42 37.90
N SER A 9 -7.61 -15.60 38.38
CA SER A 9 -7.46 -15.25 39.78
C SER A 9 -7.69 -13.76 39.97
N THR A 10 -8.53 -13.38 40.91
CA THR A 10 -8.91 -12.00 41.21
C THR A 10 -8.72 -11.68 42.67
N GLN A 11 -8.53 -10.40 42.97
CA GLN A 11 -8.54 -9.87 44.33
C GLN A 11 -9.67 -8.84 44.45
N ALA A 12 -10.47 -8.94 45.49
CA ALA A 12 -11.57 -7.99 45.74
C ALA A 12 -11.04 -6.55 45.80
N GLY A 13 -11.69 -5.65 45.08
CA GLY A 13 -11.27 -4.25 44.97
C GLY A 13 -10.13 -3.96 43.96
N SER A 14 -9.56 -4.98 43.33
CA SER A 14 -8.50 -4.84 42.32
C SER A 14 -9.08 -4.91 40.92
N THR A 15 -8.54 -4.07 40.02
CA THR A 15 -8.77 -4.14 38.57
C THR A 15 -7.77 -5.08 37.88
N ARG A 16 -6.69 -5.47 38.58
CA ARG A 16 -5.68 -6.38 38.03
C ARG A 16 -6.12 -7.83 38.16
N ILE A 17 -6.19 -8.52 37.05
CA ILE A 17 -6.62 -9.92 36.95
C ILE A 17 -5.41 -10.75 36.51
N GLN A 18 -5.21 -11.90 37.14
CA GLN A 18 -4.21 -12.87 36.75
C GLN A 18 -4.85 -14.03 36.00
N VAL A 19 -4.23 -14.44 34.92
CA VAL A 19 -4.65 -15.60 34.12
C VAL A 19 -3.58 -16.66 34.20
N SER A 20 -3.97 -17.88 34.48
CA SER A 20 -3.09 -19.06 34.49
C SER A 20 -3.42 -19.93 33.29
N THR A 21 -2.44 -20.11 32.41
CA THR A 21 -2.52 -20.94 31.21
C THR A 21 -1.11 -21.40 30.80
N THR A 22 -0.96 -22.68 30.52
CA THR A 22 0.37 -23.29 30.30
C THR A 22 0.94 -22.92 28.94
N ASN A 23 2.21 -22.50 28.91
CA ASN A 23 2.97 -22.19 27.69
C ASN A 23 2.21 -21.29 26.70
N HIS A 24 1.61 -20.21 27.23
CA HIS A 24 0.71 -19.37 26.44
C HIS A 24 1.44 -18.51 25.37
N GLY A 25 2.76 -18.32 25.48
CA GLY A 25 3.56 -17.55 24.52
C GLY A 25 3.22 -16.06 24.38
N ALA A 26 2.44 -15.50 25.29
CA ALA A 26 2.12 -14.09 25.31
C ALA A 26 3.26 -13.25 25.88
N ASN A 27 3.45 -12.06 25.34
CA ASN A 27 4.41 -11.07 25.81
C ASN A 27 3.66 -9.85 26.38
N VAL A 28 4.36 -9.03 27.15
CA VAL A 28 3.84 -7.75 27.62
C VAL A 28 3.57 -6.87 26.39
N GLY A 29 2.36 -6.27 26.34
CA GLY A 29 1.90 -5.49 25.19
C GLY A 29 1.14 -6.29 24.13
N ASP A 30 1.12 -7.64 24.20
CA ASP A 30 0.20 -8.43 23.38
C ASP A 30 -1.23 -8.19 23.80
N TYR A 31 -2.17 -8.36 22.87
CA TYR A 31 -3.60 -8.29 23.15
C TYR A 31 -4.20 -9.69 23.15
N PHE A 32 -5.27 -9.86 23.92
CA PHE A 32 -6.05 -11.09 23.90
C PHE A 32 -7.53 -10.82 24.01
N ILE A 33 -8.31 -11.77 23.53
CA ILE A 33 -9.74 -11.86 23.73
C ILE A 33 -10.02 -13.08 24.60
N ALA A 34 -10.82 -12.90 25.63
CA ALA A 34 -11.34 -14.00 26.43
C ALA A 34 -12.86 -14.11 26.26
N VAL A 35 -13.35 -15.35 26.15
CA VAL A 35 -14.78 -15.65 26.18
C VAL A 35 -15.05 -16.54 27.37
N SER A 36 -15.79 -16.01 28.33
CA SER A 36 -16.20 -16.75 29.54
C SER A 36 -17.70 -16.88 29.59
N SER A 37 -18.17 -18.07 29.83
CA SER A 37 -19.59 -18.34 30.07
C SER A 37 -20.01 -18.11 31.54
N THR A 38 -19.08 -17.88 32.45
CA THR A 38 -19.29 -17.70 33.87
C THR A 38 -18.77 -16.37 34.38
N THR A 39 -19.39 -15.82 35.40
CA THR A 39 -18.94 -14.62 36.08
C THR A 39 -17.67 -14.92 36.87
N ILE A 40 -16.63 -14.10 36.70
CA ILE A 40 -15.33 -14.21 37.36
C ILE A 40 -15.17 -13.10 38.37
N GLY A 41 -14.59 -13.42 39.54
CA GLY A 41 -14.35 -12.41 40.60
C GLY A 41 -15.65 -11.78 41.13
N GLY A 42 -16.78 -12.48 41.03
CA GLY A 42 -18.09 -12.08 41.52
C GLY A 42 -18.89 -11.14 40.60
N ASN A 43 -18.26 -10.37 39.72
CA ASN A 43 -18.95 -9.37 38.88
C ASN A 43 -18.41 -9.24 37.45
N LEU A 44 -17.28 -9.89 37.12
CA LEU A 44 -16.64 -9.72 35.81
C LEU A 44 -17.12 -10.76 34.80
N VAL A 45 -17.51 -10.30 33.63
CA VAL A 45 -17.91 -11.14 32.50
C VAL A 45 -17.03 -10.76 31.29
N PHE A 46 -16.39 -11.76 30.66
CA PHE A 46 -15.54 -11.54 29.48
C PHE A 46 -16.29 -11.97 28.21
N ASN A 47 -16.73 -11.00 27.42
CA ASN A 47 -17.49 -11.21 26.19
C ASN A 47 -16.75 -10.61 25.00
N ASN A 48 -15.74 -11.29 24.52
CA ASN A 48 -14.95 -10.82 23.37
C ASN A 48 -14.33 -9.41 23.52
N ALA A 49 -14.26 -8.87 24.73
CA ALA A 49 -13.57 -7.62 24.96
C ALA A 49 -12.06 -7.83 24.81
N GLN A 50 -11.43 -6.86 24.22
CA GLN A 50 -9.98 -6.83 23.99
C GLN A 50 -9.28 -6.37 25.27
N HIS A 51 -8.23 -7.08 25.67
CA HIS A 51 -7.44 -6.76 26.85
C HIS A 51 -5.96 -6.82 26.52
N GLU A 52 -5.18 -5.88 27.06
CA GLU A 52 -3.73 -5.83 26.93
C GLU A 52 -3.04 -6.63 28.04
N VAL A 53 -1.99 -7.36 27.69
CA VAL A 53 -1.13 -8.10 28.61
C VAL A 53 -0.18 -7.13 29.31
N VAL A 54 -0.35 -6.93 30.60
CA VAL A 54 0.45 -5.99 31.42
C VAL A 54 1.73 -6.65 31.97
N SER A 55 1.66 -7.94 32.31
CA SER A 55 2.84 -8.72 32.68
C SER A 55 2.67 -10.16 32.22
N ALA A 56 3.76 -10.82 31.84
CA ALA A 56 3.73 -12.20 31.38
C ALA A 56 4.91 -13.00 31.92
N THR A 57 4.64 -14.27 32.26
CA THR A 57 5.60 -15.32 32.55
C THR A 57 5.25 -16.51 31.66
N GLN A 58 6.00 -17.60 31.69
CA GLN A 58 5.73 -18.76 30.83
C GLN A 58 4.30 -19.33 30.96
N ASN A 59 3.72 -19.31 32.18
CA ASN A 59 2.44 -19.98 32.48
C ASN A 59 1.38 -19.04 33.06
N GLN A 60 1.66 -17.75 33.19
CA GLN A 60 0.75 -16.77 33.76
C GLN A 60 0.97 -15.42 33.11
N PHE A 61 -0.13 -14.67 32.95
CA PHE A 61 -0.07 -13.26 32.57
C PHE A 61 -1.13 -12.45 33.36
N THR A 62 -0.96 -11.14 33.41
CA THR A 62 -1.92 -10.24 34.04
C THR A 62 -2.40 -9.18 33.07
N PHE A 63 -3.61 -8.70 33.29
CA PHE A 63 -4.23 -7.60 32.58
C PHE A 63 -5.08 -6.76 33.52
N ASN A 64 -5.48 -5.57 33.07
CA ASN A 64 -6.34 -4.69 33.83
C ASN A 64 -7.76 -4.65 33.24
N THR A 65 -8.75 -4.58 34.10
CA THR A 65 -10.15 -4.36 33.75
C THR A 65 -10.57 -2.94 34.13
N THR A 66 -11.61 -2.43 33.50
CA THR A 66 -12.17 -1.11 33.83
C THR A 66 -12.94 -1.12 35.15
N VAL A 67 -13.43 -2.29 35.57
CA VAL A 67 -14.22 -2.49 36.80
C VAL A 67 -13.42 -3.40 37.73
N ALA A 68 -13.36 -3.04 39.02
CA ALA A 68 -12.70 -3.87 40.02
C ALA A 68 -13.52 -5.13 40.33
N ALA A 69 -12.84 -6.25 40.58
CA ALA A 69 -13.45 -7.49 41.00
C ALA A 69 -14.14 -7.31 42.39
N SER A 70 -15.33 -7.83 42.54
CA SER A 70 -16.06 -7.74 43.82
C SER A 70 -15.70 -8.86 44.82
N ALA A 71 -15.03 -9.91 44.37
CA ALA A 71 -14.60 -11.04 45.18
C ALA A 71 -13.15 -11.47 44.86
N THR A 72 -12.46 -11.99 45.86
CA THR A 72 -11.19 -12.68 45.70
C THR A 72 -11.42 -14.12 45.31
N THR A 73 -10.87 -14.56 44.19
CA THR A 73 -10.98 -15.92 43.68
C THR A 73 -9.66 -16.43 43.16
N ASN A 74 -9.44 -17.73 43.24
CA ASN A 74 -8.25 -18.38 42.73
C ASN A 74 -8.62 -19.44 41.67
N ASN A 75 -8.01 -19.35 40.49
CA ASN A 75 -8.23 -20.30 39.39
C ASN A 75 -9.69 -20.56 39.07
N GLN A 76 -10.53 -19.54 39.10
CA GLN A 76 -11.93 -19.61 38.81
C GLN A 76 -12.20 -19.53 37.30
N GLY A 77 -13.25 -20.26 36.90
CA GLY A 77 -13.74 -20.22 35.53
C GLY A 77 -12.78 -20.86 34.52
N GLN A 78 -13.29 -21.11 33.35
CA GLN A 78 -12.48 -21.43 32.17
C GLN A 78 -12.90 -20.49 31.05
N ALA A 79 -11.92 -19.91 30.36
CA ALA A 79 -12.18 -19.14 29.15
C ALA A 79 -11.27 -19.62 28.03
N ASN A 80 -11.79 -19.59 26.83
CA ASN A 80 -10.98 -19.71 25.64
C ASN A 80 -10.29 -18.36 25.41
N ILE A 81 -8.96 -18.36 25.43
CA ILE A 81 -8.12 -17.18 25.27
C ILE A 81 -7.48 -17.23 23.90
N ARG A 82 -7.65 -16.17 23.13
CA ARG A 82 -7.04 -15.99 21.83
C ARG A 82 -6.15 -14.77 21.86
N PHE A 83 -4.85 -15.00 21.68
CA PHE A 83 -3.87 -13.90 21.60
C PHE A 83 -3.74 -13.38 20.17
N TYR A 84 -3.46 -12.10 20.07
CA TYR A 84 -3.10 -11.45 18.81
C TYR A 84 -2.18 -10.27 19.08
N ILE A 85 -1.44 -9.87 18.05
CA ILE A 85 -0.59 -8.70 18.06
C ILE A 85 -1.46 -7.51 17.63
N HIS A 86 -1.44 -6.44 18.40
CA HIS A 86 -2.06 -5.19 17.97
C HIS A 86 -1.21 -4.59 16.85
N SER A 87 -1.78 -4.38 15.69
CA SER A 87 -1.06 -3.94 14.49
C SER A 87 -1.57 -2.62 13.92
N GLY A 88 -2.44 -1.93 14.68
CA GLY A 88 -2.98 -0.64 14.27
C GLY A 88 -4.36 -0.69 13.62
N GLY A 89 -4.86 0.50 13.27
CA GLY A 89 -6.17 0.75 12.68
C GLY A 89 -6.26 0.38 11.19
N SER A 90 -7.47 0.29 10.66
CA SER A 90 -7.70 0.06 9.24
C SER A 90 -7.65 1.34 8.39
N GLN A 91 -7.63 2.49 9.03
CA GLN A 91 -7.61 3.81 8.36
C GLN A 91 -6.62 4.70 9.09
N ASN A 92 -5.93 5.54 8.32
CA ASN A 92 -5.19 6.64 8.91
C ASN A 92 -6.20 7.73 9.32
N ILE A 93 -6.15 8.12 10.59
CA ILE A 93 -6.98 9.20 11.11
C ILE A 93 -6.06 10.41 11.22
N PRO A 94 -6.34 11.50 10.48
CA PRO A 94 -5.52 12.69 10.54
C PRO A 94 -5.31 13.13 11.98
N GLU A 95 -4.06 13.43 12.32
CA GLU A 95 -3.63 13.79 13.67
C GLU A 95 -4.54 14.80 14.35
N LEU A 96 -4.53 14.76 15.67
CA LEU A 96 -5.21 15.70 16.54
C LEU A 96 -4.31 16.88 16.83
N GLY A 97 -4.83 18.07 16.77
CA GLY A 97 -4.03 19.23 17.14
C GLY A 97 -4.66 20.56 16.79
N TRP A 98 -3.88 21.60 16.98
CA TRP A 98 -4.33 22.99 16.76
C TRP A 98 -4.49 23.34 15.29
N GLY A 99 -3.81 22.65 14.40
CA GLY A 99 -3.82 22.89 12.94
C GLY A 99 -4.76 22.01 12.14
N ILE A 100 -5.47 21.08 12.77
CA ILE A 100 -6.19 20.01 12.09
C ILE A 100 -7.68 20.29 12.00
N GLY A 101 -8.29 19.83 10.91
CA GLY A 101 -9.69 20.01 10.60
C GLY A 101 -9.98 21.22 9.73
N ILE A 102 -11.25 21.39 9.39
CA ILE A 102 -11.70 22.48 8.51
C ILE A 102 -11.56 23.83 9.24
N TYR A 103 -10.78 24.73 8.66
CA TYR A 103 -10.73 26.11 9.09
C TYR A 103 -12.13 26.72 8.96
N ASN A 104 -12.63 27.33 10.02
CA ASN A 104 -13.97 27.96 10.03
C ASN A 104 -15.16 26.97 9.87
N ALA A 105 -15.08 25.81 10.51
CA ALA A 105 -16.13 24.78 10.48
C ALA A 105 -17.51 25.24 11.05
N GLY A 106 -17.57 26.37 11.75
CA GLY A 106 -18.79 26.89 12.38
C GLY A 106 -19.27 26.04 13.56
N VAL A 107 -20.48 26.37 14.05
CA VAL A 107 -21.05 25.70 15.25
C VAL A 107 -21.80 24.40 14.96
N SER A 108 -22.04 24.09 13.69
CA SER A 108 -22.86 22.93 13.29
C SER A 108 -22.04 21.66 13.01
N ILE A 109 -20.72 21.72 13.02
CA ILE A 109 -19.85 20.56 12.77
C ILE A 109 -19.22 20.14 14.10
N THR A 110 -19.33 18.87 14.44
CA THR A 110 -18.61 18.26 15.54
C THR A 110 -17.11 18.36 15.24
N GLY A 111 -16.41 19.19 15.97
CA GLY A 111 -15.02 19.46 15.76
C GLY A 111 -14.56 20.66 16.58
N ARG A 112 -13.45 21.22 16.21
CA ARG A 112 -12.81 22.37 16.84
C ARG A 112 -13.72 23.60 16.80
N ARG A 113 -14.30 23.94 17.93
CA ARG A 113 -15.25 25.07 18.05
C ARG A 113 -14.62 26.41 18.36
N THR A 114 -13.47 26.42 19.00
CA THR A 114 -12.80 27.65 19.44
C THR A 114 -11.28 27.51 19.29
N TRP A 115 -10.60 28.64 19.25
CA TRP A 115 -9.14 28.70 19.23
C TRP A 115 -8.47 27.99 20.43
N ASN A 116 -9.20 27.78 21.50
CA ASN A 116 -8.71 27.19 22.73
C ASN A 116 -9.14 25.73 22.93
N SER A 117 -9.70 25.11 21.90
CA SER A 117 -10.13 23.72 21.95
C SER A 117 -9.41 22.91 20.89
N PRO A 118 -8.72 21.83 21.23
CA PRO A 118 -8.25 20.88 20.24
C PRO A 118 -9.43 20.23 19.54
N ALA A 119 -9.21 19.66 18.36
CA ALA A 119 -10.21 18.83 17.70
C ALA A 119 -10.57 17.68 18.66
N SER A 120 -11.87 17.46 18.90
CA SER A 120 -12.32 16.35 19.71
C SER A 120 -12.38 15.09 18.88
N ILE A 121 -11.82 14.02 19.42
CA ILE A 121 -12.03 12.67 18.91
C ILE A 121 -13.33 12.16 19.50
N SER A 122 -14.24 11.71 18.67
CA SER A 122 -15.38 10.94 19.12
C SER A 122 -15.09 9.45 18.95
N GLY A 123 -15.08 8.72 20.03
CA GLY A 123 -14.91 7.27 20.04
C GLY A 123 -13.45 6.80 20.11
N ASP A 124 -13.25 5.54 19.88
CA ASP A 124 -11.97 4.83 19.91
C ASP A 124 -11.04 5.18 18.73
N ALA A 125 -11.24 6.34 18.11
CA ALA A 125 -10.34 6.95 17.15
C ALA A 125 -9.07 7.38 17.90
N GLN A 126 -8.40 6.39 18.38
CA GLN A 126 -7.13 6.52 19.05
C GLN A 126 -6.05 6.83 18.03
N THR A 127 -5.04 7.42 18.48
CA THR A 127 -3.67 7.52 17.99
C THR A 127 -3.07 6.16 17.58
N GLU A 128 -3.85 5.26 16.98
CA GLU A 128 -3.34 4.00 16.48
C GLU A 128 -2.77 4.21 15.09
N PRO A 129 -1.53 3.79 14.83
CA PRO A 129 -0.95 3.86 13.49
C PRO A 129 -1.80 3.04 12.51
N LEU A 130 -1.72 3.40 11.24
CA LEU A 130 -2.30 2.57 10.19
C LEU A 130 -1.68 1.17 10.25
N ARG A 131 -2.52 0.14 10.16
CA ARG A 131 -2.08 -1.26 10.16
C ARG A 131 -1.20 -1.54 8.95
N GLN A 132 0.09 -1.55 9.18
CA GLN A 132 1.11 -1.89 8.20
C GLN A 132 2.15 -2.81 8.83
N TRP A 133 2.67 -3.72 8.02
CA TRP A 133 3.71 -4.65 8.39
C TRP A 133 4.88 -4.50 7.44
N SER A 134 6.08 -4.53 7.96
CA SER A 134 7.28 -4.81 7.21
C SER A 134 7.71 -6.25 7.47
N LEU A 135 7.97 -6.98 6.40
CA LEU A 135 8.35 -8.39 6.40
C LEU A 135 9.62 -8.55 5.59
N ASP A 136 10.56 -9.32 6.10
CA ASP A 136 11.77 -9.66 5.33
C ASP A 136 12.38 -10.97 5.84
N ASN A 137 13.14 -11.64 5.02
CA ASN A 137 13.77 -12.90 5.34
C ASN A 137 15.19 -12.70 5.90
N PHE A 138 15.50 -13.42 6.96
CA PHE A 138 16.85 -13.53 7.50
C PHE A 138 17.35 -14.98 7.34
N GLY A 139 17.76 -15.33 6.13
CA GLY A 139 17.99 -16.72 5.76
C GLY A 139 16.68 -17.49 5.59
N GLU A 140 16.45 -18.52 6.39
CA GLU A 140 15.20 -19.30 6.38
C GLU A 140 14.13 -18.73 7.33
N ASP A 141 14.54 -17.88 8.28
CA ASP A 141 13.63 -17.25 9.24
C ASP A 141 12.95 -16.03 8.66
N LEU A 142 11.70 -15.80 9.05
CA LEU A 142 10.94 -14.60 8.70
C LEU A 142 10.98 -13.60 9.84
N LEU A 143 11.45 -12.40 9.55
CA LEU A 143 11.33 -11.25 10.43
C LEU A 143 10.05 -10.47 10.10
N ALA A 144 9.35 -10.02 11.11
CA ALA A 144 8.10 -9.29 10.97
C ALA A 144 8.02 -8.15 12.00
N LEU A 145 7.66 -6.97 11.53
CA LEU A 145 7.49 -5.79 12.38
C LEU A 145 6.20 -5.06 12.03
N PRO A 146 5.21 -5.02 12.94
CA PRO A 146 4.08 -4.10 12.80
C PRO A 146 4.58 -2.67 13.04
N ARG A 147 4.08 -1.71 12.28
CA ARG A 147 4.44 -0.28 12.45
C ARG A 147 4.27 0.14 13.91
N GLU A 148 5.23 0.88 14.44
CA GLU A 148 5.34 1.30 15.84
C GLU A 148 5.37 0.13 16.85
N GLY A 149 5.60 -1.07 16.37
CA GLY A 149 5.64 -2.29 17.16
C GLY A 149 7.04 -2.83 17.38
N ARG A 150 7.09 -4.05 17.94
CA ARG A 150 8.31 -4.81 18.19
C ARG A 150 8.69 -5.68 17.02
N LEU A 151 9.97 -6.01 16.93
CA LEU A 151 10.48 -6.99 15.97
C LEU A 151 10.13 -8.40 16.45
N TYR A 152 9.53 -9.18 15.56
CA TYR A 152 9.21 -10.60 15.74
C TYR A 152 10.02 -11.44 14.78
N VAL A 153 10.34 -12.65 15.19
CA VAL A 153 10.94 -13.69 14.36
C VAL A 153 10.04 -14.92 14.35
N TRP A 154 9.82 -15.47 13.16
CA TRP A 154 9.22 -16.78 12.98
C TRP A 154 10.31 -17.73 12.48
N ASP A 155 10.67 -18.70 13.35
CA ASP A 155 11.69 -19.72 13.07
C ASP A 155 11.07 -20.82 12.21
N GLN A 156 11.54 -20.94 10.98
CA GLN A 156 11.08 -21.92 10.00
C GLN A 156 11.32 -23.37 10.48
N SER A 157 12.39 -23.64 11.22
CA SER A 157 12.72 -24.97 11.73
C SER A 157 11.67 -25.54 12.67
N GLY A 158 10.93 -24.67 13.36
CA GLY A 158 9.81 -25.03 14.21
C GLY A 158 8.51 -25.39 13.47
N GLY A 159 8.46 -25.19 12.16
CA GLY A 159 7.31 -25.46 11.30
C GLY A 159 6.17 -24.44 11.40
N THR A 160 5.20 -24.53 10.50
CA THR A 160 4.09 -23.57 10.35
C THR A 160 3.11 -23.54 11.53
N GLY A 161 3.15 -24.51 12.43
CA GLY A 161 2.32 -24.55 13.64
C GLY A 161 2.82 -23.64 14.77
N ASN A 162 4.07 -23.19 14.70
CA ASN A 162 4.65 -22.34 15.72
C ASN A 162 4.33 -20.87 15.49
N ARG A 163 4.19 -20.15 16.59
CA ARG A 163 3.95 -18.70 16.60
C ARG A 163 5.29 -17.97 16.51
N SER A 164 5.32 -16.83 15.83
CA SER A 164 6.45 -15.89 15.90
C SER A 164 6.65 -15.38 17.34
N VAL A 165 7.89 -15.14 17.69
CA VAL A 165 8.30 -14.64 19.02
C VAL A 165 8.98 -13.28 18.89
N VAL A 166 8.86 -12.46 19.92
CA VAL A 166 9.55 -11.16 19.98
C VAL A 166 11.05 -11.38 20.07
N VAL A 167 11.83 -10.57 19.36
CA VAL A 167 13.28 -10.44 19.55
C VAL A 167 13.51 -9.48 20.71
N PRO A 168 13.84 -9.96 21.92
CA PRO A 168 13.77 -9.13 23.15
C PRO A 168 14.85 -8.05 23.24
N THR A 169 15.94 -8.22 22.49
CA THR A 169 17.09 -7.31 22.43
C THR A 169 16.96 -6.23 21.37
N ALA A 170 16.04 -6.41 20.41
CA ALA A 170 15.75 -5.43 19.39
C ALA A 170 15.08 -4.18 19.98
N PRO A 171 15.06 -3.05 19.26
CA PRO A 171 14.34 -1.86 19.69
C PRO A 171 12.89 -2.15 20.08
N SER A 172 12.40 -1.48 21.13
CA SER A 172 11.07 -1.73 21.68
C SER A 172 9.92 -1.24 20.79
N ALA A 173 10.18 -0.33 19.85
CA ALA A 173 9.27 0.08 18.79
C ALA A 173 10.05 0.60 17.60
N SER A 174 9.54 0.34 16.39
CA SER A 174 10.10 0.86 15.13
C SER A 174 8.99 1.04 14.10
N ASN A 175 9.17 2.00 13.18
CA ASN A 175 8.19 2.25 12.13
C ASN A 175 8.30 1.27 10.96
N PHE A 176 9.52 0.89 10.59
CA PHE A 176 9.80 0.02 9.47
C PHE A 176 11.05 -0.83 9.72
N MET A 177 11.13 -1.98 9.06
CA MET A 177 12.28 -2.87 9.13
C MET A 177 12.55 -3.50 7.77
N PHE A 178 13.82 -3.69 7.44
CA PHE A 178 14.28 -4.52 6.32
C PHE A 178 15.62 -5.16 6.67
N VAL A 179 16.01 -6.18 5.93
CA VAL A 179 17.31 -6.85 6.06
C VAL A 179 18.22 -6.38 4.94
N SER A 180 19.40 -5.87 5.28
CA SER A 180 20.41 -5.56 4.28
C SER A 180 20.94 -6.85 3.64
N GLN A 181 20.71 -7.01 2.33
CA GLN A 181 21.04 -8.27 1.63
C GLN A 181 22.55 -8.48 1.46
N GLN A 182 23.36 -7.42 1.41
CA GLN A 182 24.79 -7.51 1.16
C GLN A 182 25.57 -7.99 2.39
N ASP A 183 25.17 -7.54 3.55
CA ASP A 183 25.93 -7.64 4.79
C ASP A 183 25.12 -8.28 5.92
N ARG A 184 23.84 -8.55 5.69
CA ARG A 184 22.93 -9.26 6.60
C ARG A 184 22.83 -8.62 7.99
N HIS A 185 22.62 -7.31 8.01
CA HIS A 185 22.14 -6.58 9.18
C HIS A 185 20.63 -6.40 9.10
N VAL A 186 19.95 -6.45 10.23
CA VAL A 186 18.56 -6.03 10.34
C VAL A 186 18.54 -4.52 10.61
N ILE A 187 17.85 -3.77 9.76
CA ILE A 187 17.78 -2.31 9.83
C ILE A 187 16.39 -1.91 10.31
N CYS A 188 16.31 -1.15 11.40
CA CYS A 188 15.09 -0.56 11.92
C CYS A 188 15.10 0.95 11.69
N LEU A 189 13.99 1.49 11.18
CA LEU A 189 13.79 2.90 10.85
C LEU A 189 12.75 3.53 11.77
N GLY A 190 12.99 4.79 12.21
CA GLY A 190 12.11 5.48 13.15
C GLY A 190 11.94 4.65 14.41
N THR A 191 12.92 4.69 15.30
CA THR A 191 13.06 3.66 16.33
C THR A 191 13.57 4.22 17.67
N HIS A 192 13.53 3.39 18.71
CA HIS A 192 14.16 3.71 19.99
C HIS A 192 15.68 3.59 19.89
N GLY A 193 16.40 4.64 20.33
CA GLY A 193 17.85 4.63 20.44
C GLY A 193 18.37 3.81 21.63
N VAL A 194 19.70 3.60 21.65
CA VAL A 194 20.39 2.85 22.74
C VAL A 194 20.23 3.56 24.08
N ALA A 195 20.34 4.88 24.09
CA ALA A 195 20.25 5.71 25.29
C ALA A 195 19.17 6.79 25.23
N SER A 196 18.44 6.85 24.12
CA SER A 196 17.37 7.82 23.87
C SER A 196 16.00 7.14 23.80
N GLY A 197 14.94 7.96 23.90
CA GLY A 197 13.59 7.50 23.60
C GLY A 197 13.38 7.20 22.11
N PHE A 198 12.12 7.12 21.71
CA PHE A 198 11.75 6.98 20.30
C PHE A 198 12.14 8.23 19.52
N ASP A 199 12.84 8.04 18.40
CA ASP A 199 13.22 9.10 17.47
C ASP A 199 12.78 8.70 16.05
N PRO A 200 11.84 9.43 15.43
CA PRO A 200 11.32 9.10 14.10
C PRO A 200 12.37 9.22 12.98
N MET A 201 13.50 9.87 13.23
CA MET A 201 14.60 10.05 12.25
C MET A 201 15.81 9.15 12.52
N LEU A 202 15.72 8.22 13.47
CA LEU A 202 16.80 7.33 13.86
C LEU A 202 16.78 6.06 13.01
N VAL A 203 17.93 5.69 12.45
CA VAL A 203 18.23 4.38 11.87
C VAL A 203 19.02 3.59 12.90
N ARG A 204 18.64 2.35 13.15
CA ARG A 204 19.35 1.45 14.03
C ARG A 204 19.52 0.09 13.39
N TRP A 205 20.66 -0.56 13.56
CA TRP A 205 20.95 -1.86 12.94
C TRP A 205 21.51 -2.87 13.94
N SER A 206 21.23 -4.15 13.69
CA SER A 206 21.73 -5.30 14.45
C SER A 206 23.22 -5.55 14.16
N ASP A 207 23.80 -6.52 14.83
CA ASP A 207 25.11 -7.05 14.45
C ASP A 207 25.03 -7.82 13.13
N GLN A 208 26.16 -7.94 12.46
CA GLN A 208 26.26 -8.67 11.18
C GLN A 208 25.95 -10.16 11.38
N ASN A 209 25.05 -10.69 10.55
CA ASN A 209 24.57 -12.09 10.62
C ASN A 209 23.92 -12.48 11.97
N ASP A 210 23.54 -11.51 12.81
CA ASP A 210 22.90 -11.78 14.11
C ASP A 210 21.77 -10.78 14.40
N TYR A 211 20.52 -11.16 14.16
CA TYR A 211 19.35 -10.35 14.45
C TYR A 211 19.05 -10.25 15.95
N THR A 212 19.78 -10.99 16.81
CA THR A 212 19.58 -10.97 18.26
C THR A 212 20.53 -10.01 18.99
N ASN A 213 21.62 -9.57 18.37
CA ASN A 213 22.60 -8.67 18.96
C ASN A 213 22.40 -7.23 18.48
N TRP A 214 21.95 -6.37 19.38
CA TRP A 214 21.70 -4.94 19.16
C TRP A 214 22.56 -4.06 20.08
N ASN A 215 23.54 -4.64 20.74
CA ASN A 215 24.40 -3.94 21.68
C ASN A 215 25.53 -3.22 20.96
N VAL A 216 25.54 -1.91 21.02
CA VAL A 216 26.60 -1.09 20.44
C VAL A 216 27.85 -1.15 21.33
N ASN A 217 28.87 -1.85 20.86
CA ASN A 217 30.17 -1.98 21.55
C ASN A 217 31.30 -2.28 20.54
N VAL A 218 32.53 -2.29 21.00
CA VAL A 218 33.73 -2.47 20.13
C VAL A 218 33.86 -3.86 19.48
N SER A 219 33.11 -4.85 19.95
CA SER A 219 33.12 -6.21 19.40
C SER A 219 31.89 -6.51 18.53
N SER A 220 30.97 -5.57 18.39
CA SER A 220 29.77 -5.68 17.59
C SER A 220 29.78 -4.67 16.46
N THR A 221 29.20 -5.04 15.34
CA THR A 221 28.95 -4.13 14.22
C THR A 221 27.62 -3.39 14.33
N SER A 222 26.81 -3.67 15.38
CA SER A 222 25.56 -2.97 15.63
C SER A 222 25.78 -1.48 15.90
N GLY A 223 24.82 -0.65 15.55
CA GLY A 223 24.94 0.79 15.70
C GLY A 223 23.65 1.55 15.45
N GLU A 224 23.76 2.87 15.52
CA GLU A 224 22.66 3.78 15.23
C GLU A 224 23.18 5.05 14.55
N ASN A 225 22.36 5.68 13.75
CA ASN A 225 22.64 6.98 13.13
C ASN A 225 21.34 7.76 12.90
N GLN A 226 21.35 9.03 13.22
CA GLN A 226 20.23 9.93 12.98
C GLN A 226 20.36 10.59 11.61
N LEU A 227 19.33 10.50 10.78
CA LEU A 227 19.29 11.18 9.49
C LEU A 227 18.69 12.58 9.61
N GLY A 228 19.02 13.44 8.66
CA GLY A 228 18.46 14.78 8.52
C GLY A 228 17.50 14.87 7.32
N ASP A 229 16.89 16.04 7.11
CA ASP A 229 16.00 16.38 6.01
C ASP A 229 14.72 15.51 5.95
N GLY A 230 13.85 15.77 6.90
CA GLY A 230 12.55 15.13 7.09
C GLY A 230 12.08 15.22 8.52
N SER A 231 10.89 14.72 8.78
CA SER A 231 10.32 14.60 10.13
C SER A 231 10.18 13.15 10.59
N GLU A 232 10.13 12.20 9.65
CA GLU A 232 10.06 10.77 9.94
C GLU A 232 10.69 9.92 8.82
N LEU A 233 11.23 8.77 9.18
CA LEU A 233 11.66 7.72 8.28
C LEU A 233 10.47 6.81 7.96
N ILE A 234 10.19 6.64 6.66
CA ILE A 234 9.00 5.93 6.22
C ILE A 234 9.31 4.50 5.79
N THR A 235 10.34 4.32 4.96
CA THR A 235 10.65 3.00 4.37
C THR A 235 12.10 2.89 3.94
N GLY A 236 12.56 1.66 3.70
CA GLY A 236 13.83 1.34 3.10
C GLY A 236 13.67 0.26 2.02
N LEU A 237 14.47 0.32 0.97
CA LEU A 237 14.51 -0.64 -0.11
C LEU A 237 15.96 -0.99 -0.45
N ASN A 238 16.25 -2.29 -0.53
CA ASN A 238 17.54 -2.75 -1.01
C ASN A 238 17.66 -2.57 -2.52
N THR A 239 18.81 -2.09 -2.96
CA THR A 239 19.21 -2.10 -4.35
C THR A 239 20.52 -2.86 -4.51
N ARG A 240 20.98 -3.06 -5.71
CA ARG A 240 22.15 -3.91 -6.00
C ARG A 240 23.42 -3.56 -5.19
N ASN A 241 23.67 -2.28 -4.90
CA ASN A 241 24.91 -1.83 -4.28
C ASN A 241 24.73 -1.03 -2.99
N GLN A 242 23.51 -0.65 -2.66
CA GLN A 242 23.17 0.19 -1.51
C GLN A 242 21.70 0.01 -1.15
N SER A 243 21.33 0.40 0.04
CA SER A 243 19.92 0.52 0.40
C SER A 243 19.48 1.97 0.31
N LEU A 244 18.28 2.21 -0.19
CA LEU A 244 17.65 3.53 -0.22
C LEU A 244 16.73 3.65 1.00
N ILE A 245 16.81 4.78 1.69
CA ILE A 245 15.96 5.09 2.86
C ILE A 245 15.23 6.40 2.57
N TRP A 246 13.91 6.38 2.68
CA TRP A 246 13.06 7.55 2.48
C TRP A 246 12.59 8.15 3.78
N THR A 247 12.63 9.47 3.81
CA THR A 247 11.87 10.28 4.75
C THR A 247 10.59 10.78 4.08
N ASP A 248 9.78 11.50 4.82
CA ASP A 248 8.63 12.26 4.28
C ASP A 248 9.04 13.35 3.28
N ASN A 249 10.32 13.75 3.22
CA ASN A 249 10.82 14.81 2.36
C ASN A 249 11.98 14.43 1.43
N ALA A 250 12.84 13.49 1.82
CA ALA A 250 14.11 13.20 1.15
C ALA A 250 14.34 11.71 0.93
N VAL A 251 15.35 11.37 0.16
CA VAL A 251 15.88 10.02 0.02
C VAL A 251 17.37 10.00 0.32
N HIS A 252 17.81 8.99 1.05
CA HIS A 252 19.19 8.76 1.45
C HIS A 252 19.67 7.41 0.94
N ALA A 253 20.95 7.33 0.56
CA ALA A 253 21.64 6.07 0.35
C ALA A 253 22.31 5.63 1.64
N MET A 254 22.20 4.34 1.95
CA MET A 254 22.92 3.65 3.01
C MET A 254 23.83 2.62 2.35
N GLU A 255 25.13 2.75 2.55
CA GLU A 255 26.18 1.88 1.97
C GLU A 255 26.96 1.20 3.09
N PHE A 256 27.18 -0.10 2.97
CA PHE A 256 28.06 -0.83 3.89
C PHE A 256 29.52 -0.50 3.57
N VAL A 257 30.23 0.06 4.52
CA VAL A 257 31.66 0.43 4.40
C VAL A 257 32.57 -0.38 5.31
N GLY A 258 31.98 -1.15 6.23
CA GLY A 258 32.70 -1.97 7.19
C GLY A 258 33.31 -1.17 8.36
N PRO A 259 33.95 -1.89 9.31
CA PRO A 259 34.54 -1.24 10.48
C PRO A 259 35.59 -0.17 10.13
N PRO A 260 35.67 0.97 10.87
CA PRO A 260 34.94 1.22 12.13
C PRO A 260 33.56 1.87 11.96
N PHE A 261 33.15 2.31 10.78
CA PHE A 261 31.94 3.11 10.59
C PHE A 261 30.70 2.30 10.23
N ILE A 262 30.86 1.04 9.82
CA ILE A 262 29.84 0.07 9.41
C ILE A 262 29.02 0.56 8.22
N PHE A 263 28.21 1.61 8.37
CA PHE A 263 27.43 2.21 7.29
C PHE A 263 27.79 3.68 7.07
N ASN A 264 27.75 4.06 5.81
CA ASN A 264 27.83 5.46 5.36
C ASN A 264 26.45 5.88 4.85
N PHE A 265 26.02 7.09 5.24
CA PHE A 265 24.75 7.66 4.83
C PHE A 265 24.97 8.90 3.98
N ARG A 266 24.32 8.97 2.83
CA ARG A 266 24.44 10.07 1.90
C ARG A 266 23.07 10.48 1.36
N GLN A 267 22.69 11.73 1.51
CA GLN A 267 21.48 12.26 0.91
C GLN A 267 21.59 12.30 -0.62
N LEU A 268 20.59 11.74 -1.31
CA LEU A 268 20.53 11.67 -2.77
C LEU A 268 19.63 12.75 -3.36
N GLY A 269 18.60 13.17 -2.65
CA GLY A 269 17.66 14.18 -3.09
C GLY A 269 16.81 14.72 -1.96
N SER A 270 16.24 15.91 -2.16
CA SER A 270 15.30 16.58 -1.29
C SER A 270 14.03 16.93 -2.07
N ASN A 271 12.91 17.15 -1.38
CA ASN A 271 11.58 17.32 -1.97
C ASN A 271 11.13 16.14 -2.87
N CYS A 272 11.60 14.95 -2.56
CA CYS A 272 11.30 13.71 -3.24
C CYS A 272 10.87 12.59 -2.27
N GLY A 273 10.27 12.97 -1.15
CA GLY A 273 9.74 12.03 -0.16
C GLY A 273 8.72 11.07 -0.75
N ILE A 274 8.41 10.02 0.00
CA ILE A 274 7.55 8.92 -0.42
C ILE A 274 6.15 9.02 0.22
N ALA A 275 5.14 8.51 -0.47
CA ALA A 275 3.76 8.55 0.01
C ALA A 275 3.49 7.57 1.17
N GLY A 276 4.06 6.37 1.12
CA GLY A 276 3.85 5.32 2.12
C GLY A 276 4.94 4.25 2.07
N GLN A 277 4.89 3.31 3.00
CA GLN A 277 5.93 2.28 3.19
C GLN A 277 6.13 1.38 1.97
N HIS A 278 5.07 1.14 1.21
CA HIS A 278 5.08 0.23 0.06
C HIS A 278 4.98 0.98 -1.29
N ALA A 279 5.22 2.30 -1.30
CA ALA A 279 5.07 3.10 -2.51
C ALA A 279 6.32 3.12 -3.42
N ALA A 280 7.38 2.39 -3.08
CA ALA A 280 8.60 2.24 -3.88
C ALA A 280 8.79 0.80 -4.33
N ILE A 281 9.34 0.63 -5.53
CA ILE A 281 9.65 -0.69 -6.11
C ILE A 281 10.84 -0.58 -7.08
N GLU A 282 11.62 -1.65 -7.21
CA GLU A 282 12.71 -1.75 -8.18
C GLU A 282 12.23 -2.48 -9.45
N LEU A 283 12.61 -1.97 -10.61
CA LEU A 283 12.44 -2.62 -11.91
C LEU A 283 13.67 -2.35 -12.79
N ASP A 284 14.30 -3.39 -13.29
CA ASP A 284 15.46 -3.32 -14.19
C ASP A 284 16.61 -2.45 -13.62
N GLY A 285 16.90 -2.54 -12.32
CA GLY A 285 17.96 -1.79 -11.64
C GLY A 285 17.67 -0.31 -11.42
N ARG A 286 16.44 0.12 -11.66
CA ARG A 286 15.93 1.46 -11.36
C ARG A 286 14.86 1.39 -10.30
N VAL A 287 14.85 2.33 -9.38
CA VAL A 287 13.84 2.41 -8.34
C VAL A 287 12.83 3.49 -8.67
N PHE A 288 11.57 3.14 -8.64
CA PHE A 288 10.44 4.03 -8.91
C PHE A 288 9.62 4.20 -7.66
N TRP A 289 9.13 5.42 -7.38
CA TRP A 289 8.23 5.64 -6.25
C TRP A 289 7.21 6.75 -6.50
N MET A 290 6.11 6.62 -5.82
CA MET A 290 5.08 7.65 -5.74
C MET A 290 5.33 8.53 -4.52
N GLY A 291 5.57 9.81 -4.73
CA GLY A 291 5.64 10.81 -3.68
C GLY A 291 4.29 11.47 -3.43
N ALA A 292 4.27 12.45 -2.53
CA ALA A 292 3.04 13.16 -2.17
C ALA A 292 2.47 14.03 -3.30
N LYS A 293 3.28 14.43 -4.30
CA LYS A 293 2.89 15.36 -5.37
C LYS A 293 3.38 14.98 -6.75
N ASP A 294 4.28 14.02 -6.84
CA ASP A 294 4.92 13.62 -8.09
C ASP A 294 5.40 12.17 -8.04
N PHE A 295 5.74 11.63 -9.19
CA PHE A 295 6.43 10.35 -9.31
C PHE A 295 7.91 10.59 -9.52
N PHE A 296 8.73 9.69 -9.00
CA PHE A 296 10.18 9.80 -9.06
C PHE A 296 10.83 8.52 -9.53
N VAL A 297 12.04 8.65 -10.04
CA VAL A 297 12.91 7.53 -10.41
C VAL A 297 14.33 7.78 -9.92
N TYR A 298 14.98 6.72 -9.48
CA TYR A 298 16.41 6.67 -9.19
C TYR A 298 17.09 5.70 -10.16
N ASP A 299 18.02 6.23 -10.95
CA ASP A 299 18.86 5.50 -11.90
C ASP A 299 20.36 5.82 -11.70
N GLY A 300 20.77 6.06 -10.46
CA GLY A 300 22.04 6.66 -10.07
C GLY A 300 21.92 8.12 -9.65
N ALA A 301 20.83 8.78 -10.04
CA ALA A 301 20.44 10.12 -9.57
C ALA A 301 18.91 10.17 -9.44
N VAL A 302 18.42 10.96 -8.47
CA VAL A 302 16.99 11.18 -8.27
C VAL A 302 16.46 12.14 -9.33
N LYS A 303 15.40 11.75 -10.01
CA LYS A 303 14.73 12.56 -11.05
C LYS A 303 13.22 12.48 -10.86
N ALA A 304 12.53 13.59 -11.12
CA ALA A 304 11.09 13.54 -11.30
C ALA A 304 10.75 12.76 -12.56
N LEU A 305 9.78 11.84 -12.47
CA LEU A 305 9.33 11.02 -13.58
C LEU A 305 8.24 11.78 -14.35
N PRO A 306 8.45 12.13 -15.63
CA PRO A 306 7.42 12.81 -16.42
C PRO A 306 6.13 11.98 -16.49
N CYS A 307 5.03 12.54 -16.03
CA CYS A 307 3.75 11.84 -15.96
C CYS A 307 2.66 12.63 -16.69
N SER A 308 2.15 12.09 -17.79
CA SER A 308 1.08 12.71 -18.58
C SER A 308 -0.27 12.72 -17.87
N VAL A 309 -0.47 11.79 -16.92
CA VAL A 309 -1.71 11.66 -16.13
C VAL A 309 -1.56 12.17 -14.70
N ARG A 310 -0.47 12.85 -14.38
CA ARG A 310 -0.15 13.35 -13.03
C ARG A 310 -1.32 14.12 -12.40
N ARG A 311 -1.90 15.06 -13.15
CA ARG A 311 -3.01 15.86 -12.66
C ARG A 311 -4.25 15.02 -12.37
N TYR A 312 -4.56 14.06 -13.23
CA TYR A 312 -5.66 13.12 -13.04
C TYR A 312 -5.50 12.32 -11.73
N VAL A 313 -4.31 11.80 -11.46
CA VAL A 313 -4.01 11.02 -10.25
C VAL A 313 -4.09 11.89 -9.00
N TYR A 314 -3.35 13.00 -8.96
CA TYR A 314 -3.21 13.79 -7.73
C TYR A 314 -4.42 14.70 -7.42
N ASP A 315 -5.25 15.04 -8.40
CA ASP A 315 -6.52 15.74 -8.15
C ASP A 315 -7.57 14.78 -7.53
N ASP A 316 -7.45 13.48 -7.74
CA ASP A 316 -8.32 12.42 -7.17
C ASP A 316 -7.68 11.66 -5.99
N PHE A 317 -6.47 11.99 -5.58
CA PHE A 317 -5.75 11.27 -4.54
C PHE A 317 -6.22 11.66 -3.13
N ASN A 318 -6.47 10.64 -2.27
CA ASN A 318 -6.76 10.85 -0.85
C ASN A 318 -5.46 10.93 -0.05
N PHE A 319 -5.02 12.16 0.26
CA PHE A 319 -3.80 12.40 1.04
C PHE A 319 -3.87 11.91 2.48
N ASP A 320 -5.04 11.84 3.09
CA ASP A 320 -5.21 11.34 4.45
C ASP A 320 -4.92 9.83 4.53
N GLN A 321 -5.07 9.12 3.42
CA GLN A 321 -4.81 7.69 3.29
C GLN A 321 -3.57 7.38 2.42
N LYS A 322 -2.67 8.33 2.23
CA LYS A 322 -1.47 8.21 1.38
C LYS A 322 -0.60 6.99 1.71
N GLU A 323 -0.57 6.60 2.96
CA GLU A 323 0.22 5.46 3.46
C GLU A 323 -0.28 4.11 2.96
N LYS A 324 -1.50 4.04 2.40
CA LYS A 324 -2.05 2.83 1.75
C LYS A 324 -1.57 2.64 0.32
N VAL A 325 -0.79 3.56 -0.23
CA VAL A 325 -0.20 3.40 -1.57
C VAL A 325 0.69 2.16 -1.59
N TYR A 326 0.46 1.31 -2.57
CA TYR A 326 1.21 0.08 -2.76
C TYR A 326 1.76 0.01 -4.19
N ALA A 327 3.07 -0.18 -4.33
CA ALA A 327 3.74 -0.36 -5.61
C ALA A 327 3.95 -1.84 -5.90
N GLY A 328 3.86 -2.19 -7.17
CA GLY A 328 4.18 -3.52 -7.66
C GLY A 328 4.74 -3.46 -9.07
N THR A 329 5.42 -4.51 -9.50
CA THR A 329 5.93 -4.64 -10.86
C THR A 329 5.25 -5.77 -11.60
N ASN A 330 5.17 -5.63 -12.91
CA ASN A 330 4.88 -6.72 -13.81
C ASN A 330 6.08 -6.86 -14.76
N GLN A 331 6.97 -7.78 -14.45
CA GLN A 331 8.21 -7.97 -15.22
C GLN A 331 7.95 -8.41 -16.66
N GLU A 332 6.86 -9.16 -16.92
CA GLU A 332 6.51 -9.62 -18.27
C GLU A 332 6.19 -8.46 -19.20
N PHE A 333 5.44 -7.47 -18.71
CA PHE A 333 5.09 -6.26 -19.46
C PHE A 333 6.00 -5.07 -19.17
N ARG A 334 6.97 -5.24 -18.25
CA ARG A 334 7.88 -4.17 -17.79
C ARG A 334 7.11 -2.93 -17.33
N GLU A 335 6.15 -3.15 -16.46
CA GLU A 335 5.30 -2.09 -15.89
C GLU A 335 5.55 -1.95 -14.38
N VAL A 336 5.48 -0.70 -13.93
CA VAL A 336 5.39 -0.35 -12.51
C VAL A 336 3.99 0.14 -12.25
N THR A 337 3.30 -0.44 -11.29
CA THR A 337 1.92 -0.10 -10.93
C THR A 337 1.87 0.42 -9.51
N TRP A 338 1.18 1.53 -9.28
CA TRP A 338 0.84 2.04 -7.97
C TRP A 338 -0.67 1.93 -7.76
N LEU A 339 -1.03 1.25 -6.69
CA LEU A 339 -2.39 1.15 -6.18
C LEU A 339 -2.59 2.29 -5.18
N TYR A 340 -3.67 3.07 -5.30
CA TYR A 340 -3.87 4.23 -4.44
C TYR A 340 -5.35 4.47 -4.12
N PRO A 341 -5.67 5.12 -2.99
CA PRO A 341 -7.05 5.50 -2.65
C PRO A 341 -7.46 6.77 -3.38
N SER A 342 -8.64 6.77 -3.98
CA SER A 342 -9.25 7.98 -4.54
C SER A 342 -9.73 8.93 -3.44
N ARG A 343 -9.98 10.19 -3.81
CA ARG A 343 -10.30 11.29 -2.89
C ARG A 343 -11.41 11.00 -1.88
N ASN A 344 -12.40 10.23 -2.27
CA ASN A 344 -13.56 9.91 -1.44
C ASN A 344 -13.52 8.48 -0.87
N SER A 345 -12.43 7.75 -1.09
CA SER A 345 -12.24 6.39 -0.60
C SER A 345 -11.27 6.36 0.57
N THR A 346 -11.56 5.56 1.58
CA THR A 346 -10.64 5.23 2.65
C THR A 346 -9.85 3.95 2.38
N GLU A 347 -10.18 3.23 1.30
CA GLU A 347 -9.47 2.06 0.80
C GLU A 347 -8.95 2.29 -0.61
N VAL A 348 -7.98 1.48 -1.01
CA VAL A 348 -7.42 1.49 -2.37
C VAL A 348 -8.51 1.09 -3.36
N ASP A 349 -8.73 1.92 -4.38
CA ASP A 349 -9.75 1.72 -5.41
C ASP A 349 -9.31 2.19 -6.80
N ARG A 350 -8.07 2.67 -6.92
CA ARG A 350 -7.47 3.16 -8.17
C ARG A 350 -6.08 2.56 -8.39
N TYR A 351 -5.69 2.50 -9.64
CA TYR A 351 -4.32 2.23 -10.02
C TYR A 351 -3.82 3.19 -11.08
N VAL A 352 -2.52 3.37 -11.13
CA VAL A 352 -1.79 4.00 -12.22
C VAL A 352 -0.55 3.18 -12.52
N SER A 353 -0.32 2.86 -13.79
CA SER A 353 0.83 2.08 -14.23
C SER A 353 1.68 2.87 -15.21
N TYR A 354 2.99 2.67 -15.13
CA TYR A 354 3.97 3.26 -16.02
C TYR A 354 4.82 2.17 -16.67
N ASN A 355 4.93 2.21 -17.98
CA ASN A 355 5.87 1.39 -18.75
C ASN A 355 7.12 2.20 -19.07
N PRO A 356 8.28 1.92 -18.43
CA PRO A 356 9.50 2.70 -18.64
C PRO A 356 10.21 2.41 -19.97
N VAL A 357 9.83 1.36 -20.68
CA VAL A 357 10.39 1.02 -22.00
C VAL A 357 9.65 1.77 -23.10
N GLU A 358 8.34 1.71 -23.09
CA GLU A 358 7.47 2.35 -24.08
C GLU A 358 7.09 3.79 -23.71
N ASN A 359 7.40 4.21 -22.49
CA ASN A 359 7.17 5.55 -21.96
C ASN A 359 5.70 5.99 -22.05
N TYR A 360 4.78 5.14 -21.61
CA TYR A 360 3.37 5.47 -21.51
C TYR A 360 2.81 5.21 -20.12
N TRP A 361 1.69 5.86 -19.82
CA TRP A 361 0.96 5.74 -18.57
C TRP A 361 -0.43 5.18 -18.83
N THR A 362 -0.87 4.28 -17.96
CA THR A 362 -2.24 3.78 -17.91
C THR A 362 -2.82 3.97 -16.53
N PHE A 363 -4.12 3.99 -16.41
CA PHE A 363 -4.82 4.14 -15.13
C PHE A 363 -6.19 3.48 -15.17
N GLY A 364 -6.74 3.20 -14.01
CA GLY A 364 -8.06 2.60 -13.90
C GLY A 364 -8.52 2.44 -12.46
N THR A 365 -9.59 1.69 -12.31
CA THR A 365 -10.16 1.28 -11.03
C THR A 365 -9.68 -0.13 -10.69
N THR A 366 -9.52 -0.41 -9.39
CA THR A 366 -9.10 -1.72 -8.91
C THR A 366 -9.81 -2.06 -7.61
N ILE A 367 -9.87 -3.35 -7.30
CA ILE A 367 -10.23 -3.87 -5.97
C ILE A 367 -9.00 -4.36 -5.21
N PHE A 368 -7.82 -4.31 -5.84
CA PHE A 368 -6.57 -4.80 -5.26
C PHE A 368 -6.00 -3.81 -4.27
N THR A 369 -5.46 -4.30 -3.17
CA THR A 369 -4.91 -3.50 -2.08
C THR A 369 -3.42 -3.75 -1.87
N THR A 370 -2.90 -4.90 -2.30
CA THR A 370 -1.48 -5.27 -2.22
C THR A 370 -1.06 -5.96 -3.51
N TRP A 371 0.24 -6.12 -3.68
CA TRP A 371 0.84 -6.70 -4.87
C TRP A 371 2.05 -7.54 -4.49
N GLU A 372 2.15 -8.74 -5.05
CA GLU A 372 3.32 -9.60 -4.96
C GLU A 372 3.74 -10.00 -6.37
N ASP A 373 5.00 -9.78 -6.68
CA ASP A 373 5.53 -9.99 -8.02
C ASP A 373 5.69 -11.47 -8.37
N LYS A 374 5.88 -11.71 -9.67
CA LYS A 374 6.03 -13.03 -10.30
C LYS A 374 7.37 -13.74 -9.99
N GLU A 375 8.09 -13.40 -8.95
CA GLU A 375 9.44 -13.96 -8.71
C GLU A 375 9.42 -15.44 -8.34
N VAL A 376 8.68 -15.80 -7.31
CA VAL A 376 8.54 -17.17 -6.80
C VAL A 376 7.28 -17.82 -7.36
N PHE A 377 6.26 -17.03 -7.57
CA PHE A 377 4.99 -17.48 -8.09
C PHE A 377 4.97 -17.40 -9.61
N GLN A 378 4.16 -18.25 -10.23
CA GLN A 378 4.02 -18.30 -11.67
C GLN A 378 3.33 -17.04 -12.24
N ASN A 379 2.50 -16.40 -11.44
CA ASN A 379 1.73 -15.21 -11.77
C ASN A 379 1.80 -14.20 -10.63
N VAL A 380 1.54 -12.94 -10.93
CA VAL A 380 1.36 -11.89 -9.92
C VAL A 380 0.20 -12.25 -9.00
N ILE A 381 0.42 -12.10 -7.70
CA ILE A 381 -0.59 -12.33 -6.68
C ILE A 381 -0.97 -11.01 -6.04
N THR A 382 -2.28 -10.78 -5.89
CA THR A 382 -2.82 -9.58 -5.24
C THR A 382 -3.85 -9.96 -4.18
N THR A 383 -3.98 -9.13 -3.18
CA THR A 383 -5.14 -9.21 -2.27
C THR A 383 -6.15 -8.16 -2.67
N GLY A 384 -7.42 -8.47 -2.52
CA GLY A 384 -8.48 -7.53 -2.86
C GLY A 384 -9.72 -7.73 -2.01
N GLN A 385 -10.52 -6.67 -1.90
CA GLN A 385 -11.78 -6.67 -1.17
C GLN A 385 -12.95 -6.58 -2.16
N GLU A 386 -13.70 -7.66 -2.31
CA GLU A 386 -14.89 -7.67 -3.14
C GLU A 386 -16.09 -7.02 -2.44
N THR A 387 -16.22 -7.27 -1.14
CA THR A 387 -17.26 -6.68 -0.30
C THR A 387 -16.66 -6.23 1.03
N SER A 388 -17.37 -5.44 1.81
CA SER A 388 -16.92 -4.99 3.13
C SER A 388 -16.56 -6.13 4.11
N THR A 389 -16.90 -7.37 3.79
CA THR A 389 -16.69 -8.54 4.65
C THR A 389 -15.92 -9.68 4.00
N THR A 390 -15.66 -9.60 2.68
CA THR A 390 -15.04 -10.70 1.93
C THR A 390 -13.78 -10.22 1.23
N ASN A 391 -12.66 -10.81 1.62
CA ASN A 391 -11.34 -10.56 1.04
C ASN A 391 -10.85 -11.83 0.36
N TYR A 392 -10.24 -11.68 -0.81
CA TYR A 392 -9.69 -12.78 -1.59
C TYR A 392 -8.22 -12.55 -1.92
N LEU A 393 -7.55 -13.66 -2.19
CA LEU A 393 -6.26 -13.70 -2.84
C LEU A 393 -6.50 -13.98 -4.33
N TYR A 394 -6.05 -13.09 -5.19
CA TYR A 394 -6.21 -13.20 -6.62
C TYR A 394 -4.91 -13.58 -7.30
N THR A 395 -4.99 -14.49 -8.25
CA THR A 395 -3.91 -14.75 -9.20
C THR A 395 -4.20 -13.94 -10.45
N ASN A 396 -3.32 -12.99 -10.78
CA ASN A 396 -3.50 -12.12 -11.94
C ASN A 396 -2.89 -12.73 -13.20
N GLU A 397 -3.53 -12.44 -14.33
CA GLU A 397 -3.08 -12.78 -15.68
C GLU A 397 -2.74 -14.27 -15.90
N PRO A 398 -3.57 -15.22 -15.41
CA PRO A 398 -3.35 -16.61 -15.74
C PRO A 398 -3.56 -16.83 -17.23
N GLU A 399 -2.71 -17.64 -17.84
CA GLU A 399 -2.74 -17.90 -19.28
C GLU A 399 -4.12 -18.43 -19.73
N GLY A 400 -4.67 -17.83 -20.80
CA GLY A 400 -5.95 -18.23 -21.40
C GLY A 400 -7.20 -17.74 -20.67
N ILE A 401 -7.08 -16.99 -19.58
CA ILE A 401 -8.22 -16.40 -18.85
C ILE A 401 -8.26 -14.90 -19.12
N TYR A 402 -9.37 -14.43 -19.69
CA TYR A 402 -9.57 -13.03 -20.10
C TYR A 402 -10.82 -12.43 -19.41
N THR A 403 -11.00 -12.76 -18.14
CA THR A 403 -12.10 -12.28 -17.31
C THR A 403 -11.55 -11.87 -15.94
N ALA A 404 -12.22 -10.95 -15.27
CA ALA A 404 -11.94 -10.60 -13.88
C ALA A 404 -12.90 -11.43 -12.99
N ASP A 405 -12.38 -12.44 -12.32
CA ASP A 405 -13.14 -13.37 -11.47
C ASP A 405 -14.41 -13.93 -12.16
N GLY A 406 -14.24 -14.41 -13.41
CA GLY A 406 -15.36 -14.87 -14.24
C GLY A 406 -16.26 -13.75 -14.77
N GLN A 407 -16.07 -12.51 -14.35
CA GLN A 407 -16.82 -11.36 -14.82
C GLN A 407 -16.15 -10.69 -16.03
N LYS A 408 -16.95 -9.98 -16.81
CA LYS A 408 -16.42 -9.18 -17.91
C LYS A 408 -15.56 -8.03 -17.37
N GLN A 409 -14.41 -7.82 -18.00
CA GLN A 409 -13.56 -6.67 -17.76
C GLN A 409 -13.73 -5.65 -18.89
N GLU A 410 -14.01 -4.40 -18.56
CA GLU A 410 -14.02 -3.32 -19.54
C GLU A 410 -12.59 -2.81 -19.71
N ALA A 411 -12.07 -2.88 -20.95
CA ALA A 411 -10.82 -2.26 -21.33
C ALA A 411 -11.08 -1.25 -22.45
N PHE A 412 -10.42 -0.10 -22.39
CA PHE A 412 -10.55 0.90 -23.44
C PHE A 412 -9.26 1.65 -23.75
N LEU A 413 -9.17 2.13 -24.98
CA LEU A 413 -8.19 3.08 -25.45
C LEU A 413 -8.93 4.25 -26.10
N GLU A 414 -8.56 5.47 -25.76
CA GLU A 414 -9.13 6.68 -26.36
C GLU A 414 -7.99 7.57 -26.87
N SER A 415 -8.03 7.95 -28.15
CA SER A 415 -7.05 8.83 -28.74
C SER A 415 -7.21 10.27 -28.23
N SER A 416 -6.16 11.08 -28.37
CA SER A 416 -6.32 12.54 -28.34
C SER A 416 -7.15 13.02 -29.52
N GLU A 417 -7.57 14.27 -29.49
CA GLU A 417 -8.21 14.93 -30.63
C GLU A 417 -7.23 15.03 -31.79
N PHE A 418 -7.65 14.57 -32.96
CA PHE A 418 -6.89 14.70 -34.19
C PHE A 418 -7.70 15.39 -35.28
N ASP A 419 -7.01 16.03 -36.21
CA ASP A 419 -7.56 16.68 -37.39
C ASP A 419 -6.63 16.51 -38.60
N THR A 420 -7.06 17.01 -39.76
CA THR A 420 -6.29 16.96 -41.02
C THR A 420 -5.51 18.23 -41.32
N THR A 421 -5.48 19.19 -40.40
CA THR A 421 -4.79 20.46 -40.63
C THR A 421 -3.28 20.27 -40.41
N PRO A 422 -2.43 20.62 -41.37
CA PRO A 422 -1.00 20.58 -41.18
C PRO A 422 -0.59 21.43 -39.97
N PRO A 423 0.40 21.01 -39.15
CA PRO A 423 0.82 21.75 -37.96
C PRO A 423 1.21 23.22 -38.20
N SER A 424 1.61 23.55 -39.43
CA SER A 424 1.96 24.92 -39.85
C SER A 424 0.80 25.89 -39.99
N TYR A 425 -0.43 25.41 -40.01
CA TYR A 425 -1.64 26.23 -40.26
C TYR A 425 -2.59 26.34 -39.06
N GLY A 426 -2.23 25.79 -37.92
CA GLY A 426 -3.11 25.72 -36.74
C GLY A 426 -4.11 24.55 -36.81
N ALA A 427 -4.39 23.98 -35.64
CA ALA A 427 -5.24 22.80 -35.54
C ALA A 427 -6.73 23.15 -35.72
N GLY A 428 -7.49 22.31 -36.40
CA GLY A 428 -8.96 22.39 -36.49
C GLY A 428 -9.55 23.36 -37.51
N ASP A 429 -8.74 23.93 -38.42
CA ASP A 429 -9.24 24.87 -39.44
C ASP A 429 -10.06 24.20 -40.54
N ASN A 430 -9.76 22.93 -40.86
CA ASN A 430 -10.40 22.22 -41.94
C ASN A 430 -11.44 21.21 -41.41
N ILE A 431 -12.51 21.06 -42.18
CA ILE A 431 -13.43 19.96 -41.95
C ILE A 431 -12.85 18.73 -42.61
N MET A 432 -12.73 17.64 -41.85
CA MET A 432 -12.36 16.34 -42.35
C MET A 432 -13.63 15.48 -42.64
N TYR A 433 -13.58 14.73 -43.70
CA TYR A 433 -14.52 13.67 -44.00
C TYR A 433 -13.81 12.34 -43.86
N LEU A 434 -14.29 11.50 -42.96
CA LEU A 434 -13.77 10.19 -42.69
C LEU A 434 -14.76 9.16 -43.24
N ASP A 435 -14.39 8.50 -44.34
CA ASP A 435 -15.27 7.55 -45.03
C ASP A 435 -15.15 6.15 -44.44
N ARG A 436 -13.91 5.68 -44.25
CA ARG A 436 -13.65 4.29 -43.94
C ARG A 436 -12.53 4.15 -42.93
N ILE A 437 -12.67 3.17 -42.02
CA ILE A 437 -11.61 2.67 -41.15
C ILE A 437 -11.34 1.21 -41.50
N VAL A 438 -10.08 0.87 -41.71
CA VAL A 438 -9.62 -0.52 -41.86
C VAL A 438 -8.99 -0.89 -40.52
N PRO A 439 -9.69 -1.68 -39.70
CA PRO A 439 -9.19 -2.08 -38.40
C PRO A 439 -8.01 -3.05 -38.54
N ASP A 440 -7.02 -2.90 -37.68
CA ASP A 440 -5.90 -3.82 -37.55
C ASP A 440 -5.91 -4.37 -36.13
N PHE A 441 -6.72 -5.39 -35.92
CA PHE A 441 -6.88 -6.06 -34.62
C PHE A 441 -6.57 -7.53 -34.72
N THR A 442 -5.83 -8.04 -33.73
CA THR A 442 -5.84 -9.46 -33.42
C THR A 442 -6.83 -9.65 -32.28
N ILE A 443 -7.90 -10.40 -32.52
CA ILE A 443 -8.97 -10.66 -31.54
C ILE A 443 -9.14 -12.18 -31.47
N ASN A 444 -9.29 -12.74 -30.26
CA ASN A 444 -9.58 -14.17 -30.08
C ASN A 444 -10.96 -14.55 -30.67
N ASP A 445 -11.15 -15.83 -30.94
CA ASP A 445 -12.42 -16.35 -31.50
C ASP A 445 -13.59 -16.01 -30.58
N GLY A 446 -14.64 -15.43 -31.16
CA GLY A 446 -15.82 -14.96 -30.43
C GLY A 446 -15.63 -13.62 -29.69
N GLY A 447 -14.42 -13.04 -29.68
CA GLY A 447 -14.16 -11.73 -29.08
C GLY A 447 -14.80 -10.58 -29.89
N ILE A 448 -15.22 -9.54 -29.21
CA ILE A 448 -15.85 -8.36 -29.76
C ILE A 448 -15.18 -7.09 -29.22
N VAL A 449 -14.73 -6.25 -30.14
CA VAL A 449 -14.23 -4.90 -29.84
C VAL A 449 -15.20 -3.87 -30.41
N THR A 450 -15.47 -2.84 -29.67
CA THR A 450 -16.35 -1.73 -30.04
C THR A 450 -15.54 -0.50 -30.37
N LEU A 451 -15.77 0.10 -31.52
CA LEU A 451 -15.18 1.35 -31.93
C LEU A 451 -16.26 2.45 -31.93
N LYS A 452 -15.98 3.56 -31.27
CA LYS A 452 -16.79 4.77 -31.28
C LYS A 452 -15.96 5.97 -31.72
N MET A 453 -16.58 6.92 -32.38
CA MET A 453 -15.96 8.20 -32.70
C MET A 453 -16.71 9.32 -32.01
N LYS A 454 -15.96 10.20 -31.35
CA LYS A 454 -16.46 11.45 -30.81
C LYS A 454 -16.02 12.58 -31.75
N LEU A 455 -16.98 13.30 -32.30
CA LEU A 455 -16.79 14.30 -33.35
C LEU A 455 -17.09 15.68 -32.79
N LYS A 456 -16.18 16.64 -32.99
CA LYS A 456 -16.31 18.03 -32.58
C LYS A 456 -16.07 18.98 -33.74
N ASN A 457 -16.79 20.11 -33.76
CA ASN A 457 -16.53 21.19 -34.71
C ASN A 457 -15.75 22.35 -34.08
N PHE A 458 -15.76 22.46 -32.75
CA PHE A 458 -15.04 23.45 -31.97
C PHE A 458 -14.52 22.79 -30.67
N PRO A 459 -13.41 23.26 -30.10
CA PRO A 459 -12.82 22.65 -28.89
C PRO A 459 -13.81 22.52 -27.72
N ASN A 460 -14.66 23.52 -27.50
CA ASN A 460 -15.69 23.52 -26.45
C ASN A 460 -17.09 23.24 -27.00
N GLY A 461 -17.18 22.73 -28.23
CA GLY A 461 -18.46 22.44 -28.89
C GLY A 461 -19.08 21.13 -28.43
N GLU A 462 -20.34 20.95 -28.81
CA GLU A 462 -21.06 19.70 -28.57
C GLU A 462 -20.36 18.51 -29.21
N VAL A 463 -20.20 17.43 -28.42
CA VAL A 463 -19.64 16.17 -28.89
C VAL A 463 -20.74 15.33 -29.53
N ARG A 464 -20.59 15.03 -30.81
CA ARG A 464 -21.47 14.09 -31.52
C ARG A 464 -20.80 12.71 -31.56
N GLU A 465 -21.47 11.69 -31.09
CA GLU A 465 -20.99 10.33 -31.18
C GLU A 465 -21.43 9.65 -32.49
N LYS A 466 -20.54 8.87 -33.09
CA LYS A 466 -20.81 7.99 -34.22
C LYS A 466 -20.35 6.57 -33.90
N GLY A 467 -21.21 5.61 -34.14
CA GLY A 467 -21.09 4.23 -33.71
C GLY A 467 -22.15 3.92 -32.65
N PRO A 468 -22.03 2.82 -31.88
CA PRO A 468 -20.87 1.91 -31.85
C PRO A 468 -20.75 1.07 -33.12
N PHE A 469 -19.53 0.84 -33.57
CA PHE A 469 -19.19 -0.10 -34.62
C PHE A 469 -18.59 -1.35 -34.00
N THR A 470 -19.10 -2.50 -34.36
CA THR A 470 -18.61 -3.80 -33.87
C THR A 470 -17.47 -4.28 -34.76
N VAL A 471 -16.36 -4.64 -34.12
CA VAL A 471 -15.18 -5.24 -34.75
C VAL A 471 -15.04 -6.66 -34.25
N THR A 472 -14.93 -7.59 -35.17
CA THR A 472 -14.69 -9.01 -34.91
C THR A 472 -13.44 -9.47 -35.68
N PRO A 473 -12.92 -10.69 -35.47
CA PRO A 473 -11.76 -11.20 -36.20
C PRO A 473 -11.93 -11.18 -37.74
N THR A 474 -13.16 -11.16 -38.22
CA THR A 474 -13.49 -11.18 -39.65
C THR A 474 -13.81 -9.81 -40.26
N THR A 475 -13.78 -8.75 -39.44
CA THR A 475 -14.13 -7.40 -39.90
C THR A 475 -13.01 -6.82 -40.76
N GLN A 476 -13.27 -6.62 -42.06
CA GLN A 476 -12.31 -6.08 -43.01
C GLN A 476 -12.24 -4.55 -42.99
N PHE A 477 -13.38 -3.87 -42.89
CA PHE A 477 -13.48 -2.41 -42.84
C PHE A 477 -14.79 -1.94 -42.19
N ILE A 478 -14.78 -0.70 -41.72
CA ILE A 478 -15.94 0.00 -41.18
C ILE A 478 -16.20 1.24 -42.03
N ARG A 479 -17.41 1.43 -42.55
CA ARG A 479 -17.81 2.67 -43.19
C ARG A 479 -18.41 3.62 -42.18
N THR A 480 -17.83 4.82 -42.06
CA THR A 480 -18.21 5.78 -41.03
C THR A 480 -18.97 6.97 -41.55
N ARG A 481 -18.60 7.52 -42.69
CA ARG A 481 -19.16 8.76 -43.28
C ARG A 481 -19.27 9.86 -42.22
N ALA A 482 -18.19 10.09 -41.48
CA ALA A 482 -18.14 11.07 -40.41
C ALA A 482 -17.57 12.39 -40.93
N ARG A 483 -18.18 13.51 -40.53
CA ARG A 483 -17.75 14.87 -40.91
C ARG A 483 -17.62 15.73 -39.69
N SER A 484 -16.43 16.26 -39.43
CA SER A 484 -16.12 17.13 -38.28
C SER A 484 -14.79 17.85 -38.47
N ARG A 485 -14.48 18.83 -37.62
CA ARG A 485 -13.15 19.44 -37.59
C ARG A 485 -12.15 18.59 -36.79
N GLN A 486 -12.63 18.01 -35.72
CA GLN A 486 -11.82 17.17 -34.81
C GLN A 486 -12.53 15.86 -34.55
N ALA A 487 -11.77 14.79 -34.40
CA ALA A 487 -12.27 13.50 -34.02
C ALA A 487 -11.41 12.86 -32.92
N ILE A 488 -12.05 12.07 -32.09
CA ILE A 488 -11.46 11.19 -31.09
C ILE A 488 -11.95 9.78 -31.41
N ILE A 489 -11.07 8.81 -31.39
CA ILE A 489 -11.43 7.40 -31.55
C ILE A 489 -11.35 6.73 -30.18
N ARG A 490 -12.46 6.14 -29.76
CA ARG A 490 -12.53 5.26 -28.59
C ARG A 490 -12.72 3.83 -29.05
N ILE A 491 -11.82 2.99 -28.60
CA ILE A 491 -11.84 1.54 -28.78
C ILE A 491 -12.08 0.94 -27.41
N SER A 492 -13.03 0.04 -27.29
CA SER A 492 -13.36 -0.59 -26.01
C SER A 492 -13.87 -2.00 -26.17
N THR A 493 -13.70 -2.82 -25.14
CA THR A 493 -14.41 -4.08 -25.02
C THR A 493 -15.10 -4.15 -23.66
N SER A 494 -16.32 -4.69 -23.66
CA SER A 494 -17.09 -4.99 -22.46
C SER A 494 -17.64 -6.42 -22.49
N THR A 495 -17.16 -7.24 -23.43
CA THR A 495 -17.56 -8.63 -23.58
C THR A 495 -16.61 -9.51 -22.80
N GLY A 496 -17.12 -10.37 -21.91
CA GLY A 496 -16.29 -11.30 -21.15
C GLY A 496 -15.53 -12.25 -22.08
N GLY A 497 -14.27 -12.54 -21.72
CA GLY A 497 -13.42 -13.45 -22.48
C GLY A 497 -12.82 -12.87 -23.77
N THR A 498 -12.91 -11.57 -24.01
CA THR A 498 -12.29 -10.93 -25.17
C THR A 498 -10.84 -10.58 -24.88
N ASN A 499 -9.93 -11.16 -25.65
CA ASN A 499 -8.53 -10.74 -25.75
C ASN A 499 -8.31 -10.03 -27.09
N TRP A 500 -7.67 -8.87 -27.08
CA TRP A 500 -7.41 -8.12 -28.29
C TRP A 500 -6.08 -7.37 -28.25
N ARG A 501 -5.47 -7.27 -29.41
CA ARG A 501 -4.27 -6.44 -29.64
C ARG A 501 -4.59 -5.47 -30.79
N LEU A 502 -4.29 -4.19 -30.58
CA LEU A 502 -4.39 -3.17 -31.59
C LEU A 502 -3.07 -3.06 -32.36
N GLY A 503 -3.11 -3.20 -33.66
CA GLY A 503 -2.04 -2.83 -34.58
C GLY A 503 -2.21 -1.41 -35.13
N SER A 504 -1.65 -1.17 -36.29
CA SER A 504 -1.75 0.13 -36.99
C SER A 504 -2.98 0.15 -37.90
N PHE A 505 -4.10 0.68 -37.41
CA PHE A 505 -5.29 0.81 -38.24
C PHE A 505 -5.17 1.97 -39.25
N ARG A 506 -5.81 1.80 -40.41
CA ARG A 506 -5.79 2.81 -41.49
C ARG A 506 -7.13 3.51 -41.56
N MET A 507 -7.09 4.81 -41.88
CA MET A 507 -8.29 5.61 -42.08
C MET A 507 -8.24 6.33 -43.41
N ASP A 508 -9.37 6.29 -44.15
CA ASP A 508 -9.55 7.09 -45.35
C ASP A 508 -10.15 8.43 -44.95
N VAL A 509 -9.28 9.43 -44.87
CA VAL A 509 -9.64 10.79 -44.44
C VAL A 509 -9.39 11.76 -45.59
N THR A 510 -10.35 12.56 -45.92
CA THR A 510 -10.24 13.62 -46.93
C THR A 510 -10.60 14.98 -46.33
N GLN A 511 -9.97 16.04 -46.80
CA GLN A 511 -10.33 17.40 -46.47
C GLN A 511 -11.62 17.79 -47.20
N ASP A 512 -12.61 18.26 -46.44
CA ASP A 512 -13.97 18.59 -46.97
C ASP A 512 -14.33 20.07 -46.67
N GLY A 513 -13.38 20.96 -47.00
CA GLY A 513 -13.60 22.40 -46.89
C GLY A 513 -13.27 23.00 -45.52
N LYS A 514 -13.57 24.30 -45.40
CA LYS A 514 -13.32 25.08 -44.17
C LYS A 514 -14.60 25.52 -43.42
N ARG A 515 -15.78 25.17 -43.95
CA ARG A 515 -17.08 25.54 -43.38
C ARG A 515 -17.95 24.35 -43.10
#